data_67a645ed2e0cfa88d13508cb4e9830a1
#
_entry.id   67a645ed2e0cfa88d13508cb4e9830a1
#
_cell.length_a   1.000
_cell.length_b   1.000
_cell.length_c   1.000
_cell.angle_alpha   90.00
_cell.angle_beta   90.00
_cell.angle_gamma   90.00
#
_symmetry.space_group_name_H-M   'P 1'
#
loop_
_entity.id
_entity.type
_entity.pdbx_description
1 polymer ?
#
loop_
_entity_poly.entity_id
_entity_poly.type
_entity_poly.pdbx_seq_one_letter_code
_entity_poly.pdbx_strand_id
1 'polypeptide(L)'
;EMCIRDRAKKYHIELEVLSSLTRAKGTIVKEATNVEKMLISGVAKDENVARISVIGVPDKPGLAFRIFSKLAQKNVNVDIILQSIGRNGTKDISFTVEKDKMDATIELMQSYVETIGASSVVFDDDVAKVSIVGAGMESHPGVASDMFEALFEANVNIQMISTSEIKISVLIKKEDANKAVAAIHAKFFEQIGQ
;
A
#
# COMPACT_ATOMS: atom_id res chain seq x y z
N GLU A 1 11.06 33.75 -3.56
CA GLU A 1 12.40 33.28 -3.18
C GLU A 1 12.53 31.78 -3.45
N MET A 2 13.51 31.43 -4.25
CA MET A 2 13.77 30.02 -4.59
C MET A 2 14.44 29.36 -3.40
N CYS A 3 13.88 28.24 -2.91
CA CYS A 3 14.44 27.48 -1.80
C CYS A 3 15.90 27.09 -2.10
N ILE A 4 16.78 27.07 -1.08
CA ILE A 4 18.18 26.65 -1.22
C ILE A 4 18.31 25.29 -1.92
N ARG A 5 17.41 24.35 -1.61
CA ARG A 5 17.37 23.01 -2.26
C ARG A 5 17.08 23.11 -3.75
N ASP A 6 16.16 23.96 -4.17
CA ASP A 6 15.78 24.11 -5.58
C ASP A 6 16.92 24.76 -6.36
N ARG A 7 17.64 25.71 -5.74
CA ARG A 7 18.82 26.33 -6.32
C ARG A 7 19.96 25.31 -6.47
N ALA A 8 20.25 24.53 -5.42
CA ALA A 8 21.25 23.49 -5.47
C ALA A 8 20.96 22.45 -6.55
N LYS A 9 19.70 21.99 -6.67
CA LYS A 9 19.24 21.11 -7.75
C LYS A 9 19.48 21.72 -9.14
N LYS A 10 19.11 22.99 -9.33
CA LYS A 10 19.28 23.69 -10.61
C LYS A 10 20.74 23.79 -11.07
N TYR A 11 21.67 23.88 -10.12
CA TYR A 11 23.11 24.04 -10.40
C TYR A 11 23.93 22.79 -10.12
N HIS A 12 23.28 21.62 -9.88
CA HIS A 12 23.92 20.32 -9.61
C HIS A 12 24.93 20.38 -8.46
N ILE A 13 24.60 21.12 -7.39
CA ILE A 13 25.48 21.30 -6.21
C ILE A 13 25.05 20.32 -5.12
N GLU A 14 26.01 19.57 -4.57
CA GLU A 14 25.79 18.74 -3.39
C GLU A 14 25.64 19.62 -2.14
N LEU A 15 24.69 19.29 -1.27
CA LEU A 15 24.47 19.95 0.02
C LEU A 15 24.80 18.98 1.14
N GLU A 16 25.48 19.47 2.17
CA GLU A 16 25.63 18.73 3.43
C GLU A 16 24.80 19.41 4.53
N VAL A 17 23.90 18.65 5.14
CA VAL A 17 23.08 19.12 6.25
C VAL A 17 23.71 18.64 7.56
N LEU A 18 24.17 19.58 8.36
CA LEU A 18 24.87 19.34 9.63
C LEU A 18 24.03 19.81 10.82
N SER A 19 24.22 19.19 11.98
CA SER A 19 23.71 19.73 13.22
C SER A 19 24.49 20.97 13.63
N SER A 20 23.81 22.04 13.98
CA SER A 20 24.47 23.28 14.51
C SER A 20 25.08 23.08 15.91
N LEU A 21 24.67 22.03 16.61
CA LEU A 21 25.08 21.74 18.01
C LEU A 21 26.22 20.72 18.09
N THR A 22 26.33 19.85 17.10
CA THR A 22 27.38 18.81 17.07
C THR A 22 28.11 18.88 15.73
N ARG A 23 29.44 18.60 15.74
CA ARG A 23 30.21 18.50 14.50
C ARG A 23 30.27 17.08 13.94
N ALA A 24 29.21 16.27 14.24
CA ALA A 24 29.08 14.94 13.66
C ALA A 24 28.91 15.02 12.15
N LYS A 25 29.29 13.96 11.44
CA LYS A 25 29.14 13.85 9.99
C LYS A 25 27.64 14.06 9.62
N GLY A 26 27.40 14.96 8.67
CA GLY A 26 26.07 15.35 8.24
C GLY A 26 25.45 14.41 7.21
N THR A 27 24.26 14.77 6.76
CA THR A 27 23.54 14.09 5.67
C THR A 27 23.86 14.81 4.36
N ILE A 28 24.40 14.08 3.39
CA ILE A 28 24.65 14.61 2.04
C ILE A 28 23.36 14.53 1.24
N VAL A 29 22.91 15.66 0.71
CA VAL A 29 21.81 15.79 -0.23
C VAL A 29 22.39 16.12 -1.60
N LYS A 30 22.30 15.18 -2.52
CA LYS A 30 22.76 15.32 -3.90
C LYS A 30 21.70 14.82 -4.88
N GLU A 31 21.85 15.26 -6.12
CA GLU A 31 21.07 14.69 -7.20
C GLU A 31 21.41 13.19 -7.31
N ALA A 32 20.38 12.34 -7.46
CA ALA A 32 20.62 10.93 -7.69
C ALA A 32 21.37 10.80 -9.03
N THR A 33 22.68 10.65 -8.95
CA THR A 33 23.43 10.13 -10.10
C THR A 33 22.81 8.78 -10.43
N ASN A 34 22.65 8.46 -11.71
CA ASN A 34 22.18 7.16 -12.21
C ASN A 34 22.95 6.01 -11.55
N VAL A 35 22.72 5.78 -10.28
CA VAL A 35 22.87 4.46 -9.68
C VAL A 35 21.92 3.63 -10.49
N GLU A 36 22.41 2.63 -11.17
CA GLU A 36 21.66 1.62 -11.91
C GLU A 36 20.32 1.48 -11.24
N LYS A 37 19.23 1.76 -11.96
CA LYS A 37 17.88 1.93 -11.44
C LYS A 37 17.59 0.78 -10.51
N MET A 38 17.75 0.98 -9.21
CA MET A 38 17.34 -0.04 -8.24
C MET A 38 15.87 -0.27 -8.52
N LEU A 39 15.59 -1.44 -9.06
CA LEU A 39 14.24 -1.85 -9.46
C LEU A 39 13.25 -1.58 -8.33
N ILE A 40 13.69 -1.87 -7.11
CA ILE A 40 12.96 -1.64 -5.87
C ILE A 40 13.79 -0.73 -4.97
N SER A 41 13.17 0.33 -4.46
CA SER A 41 13.81 1.31 -3.57
C SER A 41 13.65 0.96 -2.09
N GLY A 42 12.66 0.14 -1.75
CA GLY A 42 12.43 -0.26 -0.36
C GLY A 42 11.23 -1.16 -0.16
N VAL A 43 11.19 -1.76 1.03
CA VAL A 43 10.05 -2.53 1.55
C VAL A 43 9.49 -1.78 2.75
N ALA A 44 8.19 -1.53 2.74
CA ALA A 44 7.49 -0.85 3.82
C ALA A 44 6.38 -1.74 4.39
N LYS A 45 6.14 -1.67 5.70
CA LYS A 45 4.97 -2.28 6.31
C LYS A 45 4.10 -1.23 7.00
N ASP A 46 2.81 -1.50 7.03
CA ASP A 46 1.80 -0.72 7.71
C ASP A 46 0.89 -1.66 8.50
N GLU A 47 0.87 -1.53 9.80
CA GLU A 47 0.04 -2.32 10.72
C GLU A 47 -1.20 -1.54 11.20
N ASN A 48 -1.31 -0.25 10.80
CA ASN A 48 -2.47 0.58 11.10
C ASN A 48 -3.52 0.48 9.99
N VAL A 49 -3.89 -0.74 9.64
CA VAL A 49 -4.81 -1.03 8.55
C VAL A 49 -5.86 -2.04 8.98
N ALA A 50 -7.10 -1.85 8.52
CA ALA A 50 -8.18 -2.83 8.63
C ALA A 50 -8.85 -3.01 7.27
N ARG A 51 -9.30 -4.23 6.98
CA ARG A 51 -10.06 -4.57 5.79
C ARG A 51 -11.54 -4.57 6.11
N ILE A 52 -12.33 -3.94 5.25
CA ILE A 52 -13.79 -3.98 5.28
C ILE A 52 -14.27 -4.48 3.92
N SER A 53 -15.25 -5.40 3.94
CA SER A 53 -15.82 -5.98 2.73
C SER A 53 -17.35 -5.87 2.78
N VAL A 54 -17.92 -5.24 1.77
CA VAL A 54 -19.37 -5.18 1.55
C VAL A 54 -19.72 -6.31 0.59
N ILE A 55 -20.45 -7.27 1.08
CA ILE A 55 -20.73 -8.54 0.40
C ILE A 55 -22.07 -8.47 -0.33
N GLY A 56 -22.12 -9.05 -1.53
CA GLY A 56 -23.36 -9.20 -2.29
C GLY A 56 -23.94 -7.89 -2.80
N VAL A 57 -23.10 -6.92 -3.13
CA VAL A 57 -23.52 -5.65 -3.74
C VAL A 57 -24.09 -5.95 -5.13
N PRO A 58 -25.31 -5.49 -5.47
CA PRO A 58 -25.86 -5.69 -6.82
C PRO A 58 -24.91 -5.16 -7.91
N ASP A 59 -24.77 -5.89 -9.01
CA ASP A 59 -23.92 -5.45 -10.11
C ASP A 59 -24.62 -4.41 -10.99
N LYS A 60 -24.73 -3.19 -10.47
CA LYS A 60 -25.35 -2.04 -11.13
C LYS A 60 -24.43 -0.84 -11.11
N PRO A 61 -24.50 0.01 -12.16
CA PRO A 61 -23.75 1.27 -12.18
C PRO A 61 -24.10 2.16 -10.99
N GLY A 62 -23.08 2.86 -10.44
CA GLY A 62 -23.25 3.87 -9.39
C GLY A 62 -23.17 3.34 -7.96
N LEU A 63 -23.20 2.04 -7.68
CA LEU A 63 -23.14 1.54 -6.30
C LEU A 63 -21.77 1.78 -5.65
N ALA A 64 -20.68 1.59 -6.37
CA ALA A 64 -19.36 1.96 -5.86
C ALA A 64 -19.30 3.46 -5.51
N PHE A 65 -19.81 4.33 -6.39
CA PHE A 65 -19.90 5.77 -6.10
C PHE A 65 -20.68 6.05 -4.81
N ARG A 66 -21.82 5.41 -4.61
CA ARG A 66 -22.64 5.58 -3.39
C ARG A 66 -21.87 5.18 -2.12
N ILE A 67 -21.17 4.04 -2.14
CA ILE A 67 -20.38 3.54 -1.00
C ILE A 67 -19.26 4.54 -0.69
N PHE A 68 -18.40 4.86 -1.67
CA PHE A 68 -17.23 5.69 -1.44
C PHE A 68 -17.57 7.18 -1.19
N SER A 69 -18.66 7.69 -1.74
CA SER A 69 -19.16 9.02 -1.40
C SER A 69 -19.60 9.13 0.06
N LYS A 70 -20.21 8.07 0.62
CA LYS A 70 -20.56 8.03 2.05
C LYS A 70 -19.33 8.02 2.94
N LEU A 71 -18.31 7.25 2.58
CA LEU A 71 -17.03 7.21 3.30
C LEU A 71 -16.34 8.58 3.25
N ALA A 72 -16.29 9.21 2.09
CA ALA A 72 -15.71 10.54 1.91
C ALA A 72 -16.43 11.62 2.74
N GLN A 73 -17.77 11.61 2.82
CA GLN A 73 -18.54 12.51 3.66
C GLN A 73 -18.22 12.38 5.16
N LYS A 74 -17.72 11.22 5.58
CA LYS A 74 -17.30 10.95 6.95
C LYS A 74 -15.79 11.10 7.16
N ASN A 75 -15.08 11.65 6.17
CA ASN A 75 -13.61 11.78 6.17
C ASN A 75 -12.87 10.46 6.41
N VAL A 76 -13.42 9.36 5.88
CA VAL A 76 -12.77 8.05 5.89
C VAL A 76 -11.93 7.94 4.63
N ASN A 77 -10.61 7.89 4.81
CA ASN A 77 -9.68 7.62 3.72
C ASN A 77 -9.61 6.12 3.42
N VAL A 78 -9.54 5.77 2.14
CA VAL A 78 -9.48 4.40 1.65
C VAL A 78 -8.21 4.26 0.81
N ASP A 79 -7.41 3.22 1.08
CA ASP A 79 -6.14 3.02 0.38
C ASP A 79 -6.26 1.97 -0.74
N ILE A 80 -6.57 0.71 -0.39
CA ILE A 80 -6.75 -0.37 -1.36
C ILE A 80 -8.25 -0.56 -1.60
N ILE A 81 -8.66 -0.69 -2.87
CA ILE A 81 -10.02 -1.04 -3.25
C ILE A 81 -9.95 -2.25 -4.19
N LEU A 82 -10.65 -3.33 -3.85
CA LEU A 82 -10.85 -4.49 -4.70
C LEU A 82 -12.33 -4.74 -4.91
N GLN A 83 -12.69 -5.03 -6.14
CA GLN A 83 -14.03 -5.44 -6.51
C GLN A 83 -13.95 -6.81 -7.18
N SER A 84 -14.69 -7.79 -6.67
CA SER A 84 -14.76 -9.11 -7.28
C SER A 84 -15.53 -9.07 -8.60
N ILE A 85 -15.29 -10.06 -9.45
CA ILE A 85 -16.19 -10.34 -10.57
C ILE A 85 -17.47 -10.95 -10.00
N GLY A 86 -18.60 -10.34 -10.30
CA GLY A 86 -19.90 -10.73 -9.75
C GLY A 86 -20.31 -12.13 -10.16
N ARG A 87 -20.96 -12.82 -9.24
CA ARG A 87 -21.72 -14.05 -9.50
C ARG A 87 -23.20 -13.79 -9.21
N ASN A 88 -24.08 -14.36 -10.01
CA ASN A 88 -25.54 -14.22 -9.81
C ASN A 88 -26.02 -12.75 -9.76
N GLY A 89 -25.36 -11.84 -10.48
CA GLY A 89 -25.73 -10.42 -10.52
C GLY A 89 -25.31 -9.62 -9.29
N THR A 90 -24.42 -10.15 -8.45
CA THR A 90 -23.84 -9.44 -7.29
C THR A 90 -22.32 -9.52 -7.30
N LYS A 91 -21.67 -8.61 -6.60
CA LYS A 91 -20.23 -8.53 -6.43
C LYS A 91 -19.87 -8.11 -5.00
N ASP A 92 -18.64 -8.40 -4.58
CA ASP A 92 -18.14 -7.94 -3.30
C ASP A 92 -17.19 -6.76 -3.54
N ILE A 93 -17.27 -5.78 -2.67
CA ILE A 93 -16.39 -4.62 -2.67
C ILE A 93 -15.62 -4.62 -1.35
N SER A 94 -14.33 -4.88 -1.43
CA SER A 94 -13.40 -4.87 -0.30
C SER A 94 -12.51 -3.65 -0.37
N PHE A 95 -12.26 -3.02 0.76
CA PHE A 95 -11.36 -1.88 0.86
C PHE A 95 -10.66 -1.84 2.21
N THR A 96 -9.55 -1.10 2.28
CA THR A 96 -8.80 -0.90 3.52
C THR A 96 -8.96 0.52 4.03
N VAL A 97 -9.03 0.64 5.36
CA VAL A 97 -9.08 1.90 6.11
C VAL A 97 -8.06 1.87 7.24
N GLU A 98 -7.74 3.02 7.81
CA GLU A 98 -6.97 3.10 9.04
C GLU A 98 -7.76 2.48 10.21
N LYS A 99 -7.05 1.81 11.14
CA LYS A 99 -7.70 1.10 12.28
C LYS A 99 -8.55 2.02 13.14
N ASP A 100 -8.13 3.24 13.37
CA ASP A 100 -8.87 4.22 14.16
C ASP A 100 -10.21 4.63 13.52
N LYS A 101 -10.38 4.39 12.23
CA LYS A 101 -11.62 4.65 11.48
C LYS A 101 -12.48 3.41 11.29
N MET A 102 -12.00 2.23 11.71
CA MET A 102 -12.67 0.95 11.44
C MET A 102 -14.07 0.89 12.01
N ASP A 103 -14.24 1.12 13.31
CA ASP A 103 -15.54 0.97 13.98
C ASP A 103 -16.60 1.91 13.39
N ALA A 104 -16.24 3.18 13.19
CA ALA A 104 -17.13 4.15 12.56
C ALA A 104 -17.47 3.78 11.11
N THR A 105 -16.54 3.15 10.40
CA THR A 105 -16.77 2.69 9.04
C THR A 105 -17.68 1.46 8.98
N ILE A 106 -17.51 0.53 9.93
CA ILE A 106 -18.38 -0.66 10.05
C ILE A 106 -19.81 -0.22 10.33
N GLU A 107 -20.00 0.63 11.33
CA GLU A 107 -21.32 1.17 11.70
C GLU A 107 -21.99 1.87 10.52
N LEU A 108 -21.25 2.73 9.82
CA LEU A 108 -21.72 3.42 8.63
C LEU A 108 -22.14 2.44 7.53
N MET A 109 -21.31 1.45 7.22
CA MET A 109 -21.60 0.49 6.16
C MET A 109 -22.76 -0.44 6.54
N GLN A 110 -22.85 -0.89 7.79
CA GLN A 110 -23.96 -1.71 8.28
C GLN A 110 -25.30 -0.97 8.17
N SER A 111 -25.32 0.32 8.54
CA SER A 111 -26.55 1.14 8.38
C SER A 111 -26.92 1.40 6.93
N TYR A 112 -26.00 1.17 6.00
CA TYR A 112 -26.20 1.45 4.57
C TYR A 112 -26.44 0.21 3.70
N VAL A 113 -26.21 -1.00 4.25
CA VAL A 113 -26.34 -2.29 3.54
C VAL A 113 -27.68 -2.41 2.81
N GLU A 114 -28.79 -2.19 3.53
CA GLU A 114 -30.14 -2.30 2.95
C GLU A 114 -30.37 -1.28 1.83
N THR A 115 -29.90 -0.05 2.01
CA THR A 115 -30.07 1.03 1.03
C THR A 115 -29.39 0.73 -0.30
N ILE A 116 -28.29 0.02 -0.29
CA ILE A 116 -27.55 -0.37 -1.51
C ILE A 116 -27.92 -1.75 -2.00
N GLY A 117 -28.74 -2.50 -1.26
CA GLY A 117 -29.15 -3.85 -1.58
C GLY A 117 -28.05 -4.90 -1.42
N ALA A 118 -27.06 -4.62 -0.57
CA ALA A 118 -26.00 -5.57 -0.24
C ALA A 118 -26.48 -6.59 0.80
N SER A 119 -25.74 -7.70 0.94
CA SER A 119 -26.11 -8.79 1.84
C SER A 119 -25.57 -8.57 3.26
N SER A 120 -24.32 -8.15 3.39
CA SER A 120 -23.66 -7.98 4.71
C SER A 120 -22.39 -7.16 4.62
N VAL A 121 -21.84 -6.80 5.78
CA VAL A 121 -20.50 -6.21 5.95
C VAL A 121 -19.67 -7.16 6.80
N VAL A 122 -18.46 -7.47 6.32
CA VAL A 122 -17.45 -8.27 7.04
C VAL A 122 -16.21 -7.41 7.23
N PHE A 123 -15.48 -7.60 8.30
CA PHE A 123 -14.25 -6.87 8.57
C PHE A 123 -13.16 -7.79 9.15
N ASP A 124 -11.92 -7.33 9.04
CA ASP A 124 -10.75 -8.01 9.56
C ASP A 124 -9.71 -6.96 9.95
N ASP A 125 -9.32 -6.92 11.21
CA ASP A 125 -8.33 -5.99 11.76
C ASP A 125 -7.01 -6.69 12.16
N ASP A 126 -6.95 -8.01 11.99
CA ASP A 126 -5.74 -8.82 12.18
C ASP A 126 -4.91 -8.92 10.88
N VAL A 127 -4.75 -7.78 10.23
CA VAL A 127 -4.05 -7.67 8.97
C VAL A 127 -2.94 -6.63 9.02
N ALA A 128 -1.96 -6.79 8.13
CA ALA A 128 -0.92 -5.82 7.85
C ALA A 128 -0.73 -5.68 6.34
N LYS A 129 -0.40 -4.48 5.91
CA LYS A 129 -0.06 -4.18 4.52
C LYS A 129 1.46 -4.15 4.39
N VAL A 130 2.01 -4.95 3.47
CA VAL A 130 3.43 -4.93 3.10
C VAL A 130 3.54 -4.50 1.65
N SER A 131 4.43 -3.57 1.38
CA SER A 131 4.57 -2.95 0.06
C SER A 131 6.04 -2.91 -0.35
N ILE A 132 6.30 -3.20 -1.62
CA ILE A 132 7.53 -2.83 -2.31
C ILE A 132 7.30 -1.55 -3.09
N VAL A 133 8.29 -0.67 -3.09
CA VAL A 133 8.24 0.63 -3.78
C VAL A 133 9.47 0.76 -4.67
N GLY A 134 9.28 1.21 -5.90
CA GLY A 134 10.39 1.44 -6.84
C GLY A 134 9.89 1.95 -8.20
N ALA A 135 10.71 2.72 -8.89
CA ALA A 135 10.37 3.30 -10.19
C ALA A 135 10.57 2.32 -11.37
N GLY A 136 11.16 1.14 -11.13
CA GLY A 136 11.49 0.18 -12.18
C GLY A 136 10.42 -0.86 -12.48
N MET A 137 9.32 -0.89 -11.73
CA MET A 137 8.31 -1.95 -11.83
C MET A 137 7.55 -1.95 -13.15
N GLU A 138 7.34 -0.77 -13.75
CA GLU A 138 6.65 -0.62 -15.04
C GLU A 138 7.41 -1.30 -16.19
N SER A 139 8.74 -1.26 -16.14
CA SER A 139 9.61 -1.75 -17.23
C SER A 139 10.19 -3.14 -17.01
N HIS A 140 9.93 -3.78 -15.87
CA HIS A 140 10.49 -5.08 -15.50
C HIS A 140 9.39 -6.09 -15.15
N PRO A 141 8.98 -6.90 -16.12
CA PRO A 141 8.07 -8.01 -15.83
C PRO A 141 8.74 -8.99 -14.86
N GLY A 142 7.97 -9.48 -13.88
CA GLY A 142 8.47 -10.45 -12.90
C GLY A 142 8.59 -9.94 -11.47
N VAL A 143 8.67 -8.62 -11.23
CA VAL A 143 8.80 -8.04 -9.88
C VAL A 143 7.69 -8.53 -8.93
N ALA A 144 6.45 -8.60 -9.41
CA ALA A 144 5.36 -9.16 -8.62
C ALA A 144 5.56 -10.64 -8.32
N SER A 145 6.04 -11.41 -9.30
CA SER A 145 6.34 -12.84 -9.13
C SER A 145 7.42 -13.06 -8.08
N ASP A 146 8.50 -12.28 -8.12
CA ASP A 146 9.61 -12.36 -7.16
C ASP A 146 9.15 -12.03 -5.74
N MET A 147 8.28 -11.03 -5.58
CA MET A 147 7.66 -10.69 -4.29
C MET A 147 6.79 -11.84 -3.79
N PHE A 148 5.98 -12.44 -4.66
CA PHE A 148 5.09 -13.54 -4.27
C PHE A 148 5.87 -14.83 -3.99
N GLU A 149 6.95 -15.09 -4.71
CA GLU A 149 7.87 -16.22 -4.44
C GLU A 149 8.50 -16.06 -3.05
N ALA A 150 9.02 -14.89 -2.70
CA ALA A 150 9.57 -14.63 -1.38
C ALA A 150 8.55 -14.87 -0.25
N LEU A 151 7.29 -14.45 -0.47
CA LEU A 151 6.20 -14.70 0.49
C LEU A 151 5.82 -16.18 0.57
N PHE A 152 5.80 -16.88 -0.56
CA PHE A 152 5.54 -18.31 -0.61
C PHE A 152 6.62 -19.10 0.14
N GLU A 153 7.90 -18.86 -0.12
CA GLU A 153 9.02 -19.48 0.57
C GLU A 153 9.01 -19.23 2.08
N ALA A 154 8.57 -18.02 2.45
CA ALA A 154 8.36 -17.66 3.85
C ALA A 154 7.06 -18.23 4.44
N ASN A 155 6.26 -19.01 3.71
CA ASN A 155 4.96 -19.52 4.14
C ASN A 155 4.04 -18.41 4.68
N VAL A 156 3.93 -17.32 3.93
CA VAL A 156 3.05 -16.17 4.22
C VAL A 156 1.91 -16.15 3.20
N ASN A 157 0.68 -16.23 3.69
CA ASN A 157 -0.50 -16.21 2.83
C ASN A 157 -0.93 -14.78 2.48
N ILE A 158 -1.24 -14.54 1.21
CA ILE A 158 -1.68 -13.25 0.69
C ILE A 158 -3.21 -13.21 0.70
N GLN A 159 -3.81 -12.19 1.30
CA GLN A 159 -5.26 -11.99 1.34
C GLN A 159 -5.76 -11.02 0.26
N MET A 160 -4.99 -9.97 -0.04
CA MET A 160 -5.29 -8.97 -1.07
C MET A 160 -4.02 -8.55 -1.78
N ILE A 161 -4.15 -8.16 -3.04
CA ILE A 161 -3.05 -7.63 -3.86
C ILE A 161 -3.52 -6.32 -4.48
N SER A 162 -2.66 -5.31 -4.46
CA SER A 162 -2.86 -4.06 -5.18
C SER A 162 -1.54 -3.65 -5.85
N THR A 163 -1.62 -3.24 -7.10
CA THR A 163 -0.46 -2.84 -7.90
C THR A 163 -0.65 -1.46 -8.49
N SER A 164 0.45 -0.72 -8.59
CA SER A 164 0.56 0.52 -9.35
C SER A 164 1.91 0.55 -10.07
N GLU A 165 2.18 1.58 -10.85
CA GLU A 165 3.44 1.75 -11.59
C GLU A 165 4.68 1.76 -10.69
N ILE A 166 4.54 2.22 -9.44
CA ILE A 166 5.64 2.41 -8.50
C ILE A 166 5.52 1.61 -7.21
N LYS A 167 4.45 0.83 -7.04
CA LYS A 167 4.18 0.14 -5.77
C LYS A 167 3.38 -1.15 -6.00
N ILE A 168 3.82 -2.24 -5.37
CA ILE A 168 3.02 -3.46 -5.22
C ILE A 168 2.78 -3.64 -3.72
N SER A 169 1.53 -3.79 -3.34
CA SER A 169 1.11 -3.97 -1.95
C SER A 169 0.35 -5.29 -1.79
N VAL A 170 0.63 -5.97 -0.70
CA VAL A 170 -0.13 -7.16 -0.28
C VAL A 170 -0.71 -6.94 1.11
N LEU A 171 -1.89 -7.45 1.33
CA LEU A 171 -2.48 -7.58 2.66
C LEU A 171 -2.27 -9.01 3.12
N ILE A 172 -1.73 -9.18 4.31
CA ILE A 172 -1.38 -10.45 4.94
C ILE A 172 -1.86 -10.45 6.39
N LYS A 173 -1.76 -11.58 7.08
CA LYS A 173 -1.97 -11.60 8.53
C LYS A 173 -0.93 -10.73 9.24
N LYS A 174 -1.36 -10.04 10.28
CA LYS A 174 -0.50 -9.13 11.05
C LYS A 174 0.68 -9.85 11.70
N GLU A 175 0.49 -11.06 12.20
CA GLU A 175 1.56 -11.89 12.79
C GLU A 175 2.72 -12.17 11.83
N ASP A 176 2.45 -12.25 10.53
CA ASP A 176 3.42 -12.53 9.49
C ASP A 176 4.17 -11.28 8.98
N ALA A 177 3.80 -10.08 9.41
CA ALA A 177 4.29 -8.82 8.82
C ALA A 177 5.82 -8.68 8.84
N ASN A 178 6.46 -8.96 9.97
CA ASN A 178 7.93 -8.87 10.08
C ASN A 178 8.63 -9.93 9.25
N LYS A 179 8.11 -11.14 9.21
CA LYS A 179 8.62 -12.25 8.42
C LYS A 179 8.52 -11.96 6.93
N ALA A 180 7.40 -11.41 6.49
CA ALA A 180 7.19 -10.98 5.11
C ALA A 180 8.18 -9.89 4.68
N VAL A 181 8.37 -8.85 5.50
CA VAL A 181 9.35 -7.78 5.23
C VAL A 181 10.75 -8.33 5.08
N ALA A 182 11.18 -9.22 6.00
CA ALA A 182 12.51 -9.82 5.94
C ALA A 182 12.71 -10.66 4.68
N ALA A 183 11.74 -11.50 4.32
CA ALA A 183 11.81 -12.36 3.13
C ALA A 183 11.87 -11.53 1.83
N ILE A 184 11.01 -10.53 1.71
CA ILE A 184 11.00 -9.64 0.54
C ILE A 184 12.30 -8.84 0.47
N HIS A 185 12.79 -8.32 1.60
CA HIS A 185 14.05 -7.58 1.64
C HIS A 185 15.22 -8.44 1.18
N ALA A 186 15.34 -9.66 1.69
CA ALA A 186 16.39 -10.60 1.28
C ALA A 186 16.33 -10.88 -0.23
N LYS A 187 15.13 -11.10 -0.80
CA LYS A 187 14.94 -11.37 -2.22
C LYS A 187 15.43 -10.24 -3.12
N PHE A 188 15.14 -8.98 -2.76
CA PHE A 188 15.41 -7.84 -3.64
C PHE A 188 16.74 -7.12 -3.35
N PHE A 189 17.33 -7.27 -2.16
CA PHE A 189 18.49 -6.48 -1.78
C PHE A 189 19.73 -7.30 -1.42
N GLU A 190 19.58 -8.56 -0.99
CA GLU A 190 20.72 -9.39 -0.60
C GLU A 190 21.30 -10.20 -1.76
N GLN A 191 20.54 -10.43 -2.84
CA GLN A 191 21.02 -11.11 -4.04
C GLN A 191 21.83 -10.21 -4.99
N ILE A 192 21.94 -8.93 -4.74
CA ILE A 192 22.70 -7.97 -5.57
C ILE A 192 24.22 -8.00 -5.26
N GLY A 193 24.65 -8.81 -4.30
CA GLY A 193 26.06 -8.90 -3.84
C GLY A 193 26.84 -10.12 -4.34
N GLN A 194 26.37 -10.85 -5.36
CA GLN A 194 27.13 -11.94 -5.98
C GLN A 194 27.47 -11.64 -7.43
#